data_e58029fb03fee17eb52418156968e0ab
#
_entry.id   e58029fb03fee17eb52418156968e0ab
#
_cell.length_a   1.000
_cell.length_b   1.000
_cell.length_c   1.000
_cell.angle_alpha   90.00
_cell.angle_beta   90.00
_cell.angle_gamma   90.00
#
_symmetry.space_group_name_H-M   'P 1'
#
loop_
_entity.id
_entity.type
_entity.pdbx_description
1 polymer ?
#
loop_
_entity_poly.entity_id
_entity_poly.type
_entity_poly.pdbx_seq_one_letter_code
_entity_poly.pdbx_strand_id
1 'polypeptide(L)'
;YVYPGTKGNYKEIDSLLPKNNYSWSKLGGESSVQMYNNSLVLRVCMTEKPFVHKKAFYDFNTNFMFHDDVAKILFKLINKKGIINLGGEVQTVYSFVKKFNPKIKKNYAKKILGLKYPLNPSMNITKLKKIIKS
;
A
#
# COMPACT_ATOMS: atom_id res chain seq x y z
N TYR A 1 0.84 2.02 -5.48
CA TYR A 1 0.37 2.49 -6.80
C TYR A 1 1.32 2.14 -7.96
N VAL A 2 2.55 1.67 -7.70
CA VAL A 2 3.51 1.32 -8.76
C VAL A 2 3.30 -0.10 -9.32
N TYR A 3 2.63 -0.98 -8.58
CA TYR A 3 2.30 -2.34 -9.03
C TYR A 3 1.11 -2.37 -10.00
N PRO A 4 0.99 -3.42 -10.85
CA PRO A 4 -0.14 -3.57 -11.78
C PRO A 4 -1.51 -3.59 -11.12
N GLY A 5 -1.63 -4.10 -9.89
CA GLY A 5 -2.84 -4.08 -9.10
C GLY A 5 -3.88 -5.16 -9.45
N THR A 6 -3.52 -6.16 -10.23
CA THR A 6 -4.44 -7.23 -10.69
C THR A 6 -4.40 -8.48 -9.82
N LYS A 7 -3.21 -9.06 -9.62
CA LYS A 7 -3.06 -10.34 -8.91
C LYS A 7 -2.90 -10.22 -7.39
N GLY A 8 -2.43 -9.07 -6.89
CA GLY A 8 -2.12 -8.87 -5.48
C GLY A 8 -0.87 -9.60 -5.00
N ASN A 9 -0.59 -9.43 -3.71
CA ASN A 9 0.55 -10.06 -3.02
C ASN A 9 1.91 -9.78 -3.70
N TYR A 10 2.08 -8.57 -4.24
CA TYR A 10 3.29 -8.17 -4.97
C TYR A 10 4.50 -8.08 -4.05
N LYS A 11 5.58 -8.76 -4.44
CA LYS A 11 6.89 -8.66 -3.79
C LYS A 11 7.67 -7.46 -4.32
N GLU A 12 8.71 -7.06 -3.59
CA GLU A 12 9.57 -5.92 -3.96
C GLU A 12 10.27 -6.09 -5.33
N ILE A 13 10.48 -7.34 -5.74
CA ILE A 13 11.12 -7.71 -7.02
C ILE A 13 10.14 -7.85 -8.19
N ASP A 14 8.84 -7.78 -7.93
CA ASP A 14 7.84 -7.94 -8.99
C ASP A 14 7.83 -6.75 -9.93
N SER A 15 7.48 -6.99 -11.19
CA SER A 15 7.38 -5.97 -12.23
C SER A 15 6.40 -4.86 -11.85
N LEU A 16 6.78 -3.64 -12.19
CA LEU A 16 6.01 -2.43 -11.94
C LEU A 16 5.25 -2.01 -13.19
N LEU A 17 4.03 -1.51 -13.00
CA LEU A 17 3.22 -0.97 -14.09
C LEU A 17 2.33 0.15 -13.55
N PRO A 18 2.82 1.39 -13.52
CA PRO A 18 2.02 2.55 -13.13
C PRO A 18 0.80 2.73 -14.02
N LYS A 19 -0.33 3.15 -13.43
CA LYS A 19 -1.61 3.28 -14.12
C LYS A 19 -2.03 4.74 -14.40
N ASN A 20 -1.36 5.69 -13.78
CA ASN A 20 -1.69 7.11 -13.90
C ASN A 20 -0.46 7.99 -13.65
N ASN A 21 -0.60 9.30 -13.90
CA ASN A 21 0.50 10.26 -13.75
C ASN A 21 1.08 10.30 -12.34
N TYR A 22 0.24 10.15 -11.30
CA TYR A 22 0.72 10.06 -9.93
C TYR A 22 1.64 8.85 -9.72
N SER A 23 1.22 7.68 -10.18
CA SER A 23 2.02 6.45 -10.06
C SER A 23 3.32 6.55 -10.86
N TRP A 24 3.30 7.15 -12.04
CA TRP A 24 4.50 7.41 -12.84
C TRP A 24 5.46 8.35 -12.12
N SER A 25 4.97 9.43 -11.49
CA SER A 25 5.82 10.34 -10.72
C SER A 25 6.49 9.63 -9.53
N LYS A 26 5.78 8.73 -8.86
CA LYS A 26 6.35 7.93 -7.76
C LYS A 26 7.40 6.95 -8.24
N LEU A 27 7.18 6.28 -9.38
CA LEU A 27 8.18 5.41 -9.98
C LEU A 27 9.43 6.19 -10.44
N GLY A 28 9.25 7.39 -11.00
CA GLY A 28 10.36 8.27 -11.36
C GLY A 28 11.23 8.64 -10.15
N GLY A 29 10.60 9.01 -9.04
CA GLY A 29 11.30 9.28 -7.77
C GLY A 29 12.02 8.04 -7.23
N GLU A 30 11.37 6.87 -7.25
CA GLU A 30 11.99 5.60 -6.86
C GLU A 30 13.22 5.29 -7.72
N SER A 31 13.10 5.43 -9.04
CA SER A 31 14.19 5.17 -9.97
C SER A 31 15.39 6.09 -9.72
N SER A 32 15.14 7.36 -9.44
CA SER A 32 16.21 8.33 -9.11
C SER A 32 16.93 7.97 -7.81
N VAL A 33 16.19 7.58 -6.78
CA VAL A 33 16.75 7.19 -5.47
C VAL A 33 17.58 5.91 -5.58
N GLN A 34 17.15 4.95 -6.40
CA GLN A 34 17.86 3.68 -6.60
C GLN A 34 19.23 3.83 -7.29
N MET A 35 19.54 4.99 -7.87
CA MET A 35 20.90 5.29 -8.37
C MET A 35 21.94 5.32 -7.23
N TYR A 36 21.51 5.46 -5.98
CA TYR A 36 22.39 5.49 -4.82
C TYR A 36 22.33 4.14 -4.08
N ASN A 37 23.49 3.48 -3.95
CA ASN A 37 23.59 2.18 -3.26
C ASN A 37 23.20 2.25 -1.77
N ASN A 38 23.36 3.42 -1.14
CA ASN A 38 22.99 3.66 0.25
C ASN A 38 21.63 4.32 0.37
N SER A 39 20.63 3.75 -0.25
CA SER A 39 19.26 4.30 -0.26
C SER A 39 18.23 3.29 0.26
N LEU A 40 17.13 3.83 0.77
CA LEU A 40 15.95 3.08 1.19
C LEU A 40 14.73 3.60 0.43
N VAL A 41 14.06 2.72 -0.29
CA VAL A 41 12.78 2.99 -0.94
C VAL A 41 11.68 2.27 -0.18
N LEU A 42 10.67 3.01 0.26
CA LEU A 42 9.49 2.47 0.92
C LEU A 42 8.28 2.57 -0.01
N ARG A 43 7.72 1.42 -0.40
CA ARG A 43 6.43 1.37 -1.11
C ARG A 43 5.33 1.27 -0.06
N VAL A 44 4.74 2.41 0.24
CA VAL A 44 3.85 2.55 1.41
C VAL A 44 2.38 2.43 1.01
N CYS A 45 1.59 1.71 1.83
CA CYS A 45 0.14 1.70 1.76
C CYS A 45 -0.42 2.16 3.11
N MET A 46 -0.91 3.40 3.15
CA MET A 46 -1.38 4.03 4.38
C MET A 46 -2.66 4.84 4.15
N THR A 47 -3.36 5.13 5.23
CA THR A 47 -4.55 5.97 5.24
C THR A 47 -4.60 6.81 6.52
N GLU A 48 -5.38 7.88 6.49
CA GLU A 48 -5.60 8.77 7.63
C GLU A 48 -6.48 8.15 8.72
N LYS A 49 -6.34 8.67 9.95
CA LYS A 49 -7.18 8.36 11.10
C LYS A 49 -7.75 9.68 11.65
N PRO A 50 -9.11 9.82 11.71
CA PRO A 50 -10.13 8.88 11.27
C PRO A 50 -10.17 8.75 9.73
N PHE A 51 -10.72 7.63 9.24
CA PHE A 51 -10.95 7.42 7.82
C PHE A 51 -12.01 8.42 7.32
N VAL A 52 -11.66 9.24 6.33
CA VAL A 52 -12.44 10.44 5.96
C VAL A 52 -13.68 10.15 5.11
N HIS A 53 -13.74 9.00 4.46
CA HIS A 53 -14.84 8.69 3.56
C HIS A 53 -16.04 8.06 4.30
N LYS A 54 -17.27 8.37 3.85
CA LYS A 54 -18.51 7.82 4.41
C LYS A 54 -18.78 6.36 4.00
N LYS A 55 -18.09 5.88 2.97
CA LYS A 55 -18.21 4.51 2.42
C LYS A 55 -16.83 3.93 2.17
N ALA A 56 -16.72 2.60 2.27
CA ALA A 56 -15.47 1.89 2.03
C ALA A 56 -15.67 0.75 1.02
N PHE A 57 -14.69 0.54 0.14
CA PHE A 57 -14.75 -0.49 -0.89
C PHE A 57 -14.69 -1.90 -0.30
N TYR A 58 -15.68 -2.70 -0.63
CA TYR A 58 -15.79 -4.09 -0.23
C TYR A 58 -15.04 -5.05 -1.17
N ASP A 59 -14.83 -4.64 -2.41
CA ASP A 59 -14.22 -5.39 -3.50
C ASP A 59 -12.82 -4.91 -3.89
N PHE A 60 -12.15 -4.13 -3.05
CA PHE A 60 -10.80 -3.61 -3.28
C PHE A 60 -9.87 -4.03 -2.15
N ASN A 61 -8.89 -4.90 -2.47
CA ASN A 61 -7.89 -5.36 -1.52
C ASN A 61 -6.77 -4.34 -1.34
N THR A 62 -6.28 -4.20 -0.11
CA THR A 62 -5.25 -3.23 0.27
C THR A 62 -4.44 -3.72 1.46
N ASN A 63 -3.35 -3.04 1.75
CA ASN A 63 -2.54 -3.22 2.97
C ASN A 63 -2.63 -1.98 3.86
N PHE A 64 -3.79 -1.39 4.06
CA PHE A 64 -3.90 -0.16 4.83
C PHE A 64 -3.30 -0.29 6.22
N MET A 65 -2.59 0.75 6.61
CA MET A 65 -2.04 1.04 7.92
C MET A 65 -2.29 2.52 8.20
N PHE A 66 -2.54 2.89 9.43
CA PHE A 66 -2.68 4.32 9.74
C PHE A 66 -1.34 5.03 9.70
N HIS A 67 -1.34 6.33 9.39
CA HIS A 67 -0.14 7.16 9.31
C HIS A 67 0.72 7.06 10.58
N ASP A 68 0.09 7.07 11.77
CA ASP A 68 0.80 6.98 13.06
C ASP A 68 1.56 5.65 13.22
N ASP A 69 0.98 4.55 12.74
CA ASP A 69 1.61 3.23 12.81
C ASP A 69 2.76 3.12 11.80
N VAL A 70 2.59 3.71 10.61
CA VAL A 70 3.69 3.86 9.63
C VAL A 70 4.84 4.64 10.26
N ALA A 71 4.56 5.77 10.90
CA ALA A 71 5.59 6.60 11.53
C ALA A 71 6.39 5.83 12.58
N LYS A 72 5.74 5.04 13.43
CA LYS A 72 6.42 4.18 14.43
C LYS A 72 7.36 3.16 13.79
N ILE A 73 6.95 2.59 12.65
CA ILE A 73 7.76 1.58 11.94
C ILE A 73 8.96 2.24 11.25
N LEU A 74 8.83 3.47 10.76
CA LEU A 74 9.92 4.18 10.07
C LEU A 74 11.21 4.22 10.90
N PHE A 75 11.14 4.42 12.21
CA PHE A 75 12.31 4.42 13.09
C PHE A 75 13.07 3.09 13.06
N LYS A 76 12.38 1.96 12.88
CA LYS A 76 13.00 0.65 12.75
C LYS A 76 13.65 0.41 11.38
N LEU A 77 13.27 1.20 10.39
CA LEU A 77 13.71 1.04 9.01
C LEU A 77 14.84 2.00 8.61
N ILE A 78 15.11 3.05 9.40
CA ILE A 78 16.01 4.16 9.01
C ILE A 78 17.41 3.69 8.60
N ASN A 79 17.92 2.61 9.17
CA ASN A 79 19.23 2.05 8.86
C ASN A 79 19.17 0.89 7.85
N LYS A 80 18.02 0.63 7.24
CA LYS A 80 17.86 -0.40 6.21
C LYS A 80 18.12 0.17 4.83
N LYS A 81 18.39 -0.71 3.85
CA LYS A 81 18.69 -0.36 2.47
C LYS A 81 17.82 -1.15 1.51
N GLY A 82 17.72 -0.65 0.29
CA GLY A 82 16.98 -1.27 -0.81
C GLY A 82 15.48 -0.98 -0.74
N ILE A 83 14.65 -1.86 -1.27
CA ILE A 83 13.21 -1.66 -1.40
C ILE A 83 12.47 -2.48 -0.34
N ILE A 84 11.49 -1.87 0.33
CA ILE A 84 10.64 -2.53 1.33
C ILE A 84 9.18 -2.14 1.09
N ASN A 85 8.32 -3.13 0.96
CA ASN A 85 6.87 -2.93 1.00
C ASN A 85 6.43 -2.66 2.44
N LEU A 86 5.80 -1.51 2.68
CA LEU A 86 5.37 -1.06 4.01
C LEU A 86 3.85 -0.90 4.04
N GLY A 87 3.19 -1.77 4.77
CA GLY A 87 1.74 -1.77 4.95
C GLY A 87 1.29 -2.83 5.95
N GLY A 88 0.00 -2.87 6.21
CA GLY A 88 -0.65 -3.84 7.08
C GLY A 88 -0.95 -5.18 6.39
N GLU A 89 -1.73 -6.02 7.08
CA GLU A 89 -2.23 -7.27 6.51
C GLU A 89 -3.17 -6.99 5.33
N VAL A 90 -3.16 -7.91 4.35
CA VAL A 90 -4.05 -7.82 3.19
C VAL A 90 -5.50 -8.00 3.62
N GLN A 91 -6.33 -7.03 3.30
CA GLN A 91 -7.78 -7.08 3.53
C GLN A 91 -8.48 -6.06 2.62
N THR A 92 -9.81 -6.15 2.51
CA THR A 92 -10.55 -5.11 1.79
C THR A 92 -10.53 -3.79 2.55
N VAL A 93 -10.67 -2.67 1.83
CA VAL A 93 -10.81 -1.34 2.48
C VAL A 93 -11.94 -1.36 3.51
N TYR A 94 -13.08 -1.96 3.15
CA TYR A 94 -14.22 -2.09 4.06
C TYR A 94 -13.86 -2.90 5.32
N SER A 95 -13.22 -4.04 5.20
CA SER A 95 -12.84 -4.87 6.35
C SER A 95 -11.88 -4.17 7.28
N PHE A 96 -10.94 -3.39 6.73
CA PHE A 96 -10.03 -2.57 7.53
C PHE A 96 -10.79 -1.50 8.33
N VAL A 97 -11.59 -0.69 7.63
CA VAL A 97 -12.29 0.47 8.24
C VAL A 97 -13.35 0.02 9.23
N LYS A 98 -14.05 -1.09 8.97
CA LYS A 98 -15.10 -1.63 9.84
C LYS A 98 -14.64 -1.89 11.27
N LYS A 99 -13.37 -2.20 11.48
CA LYS A 99 -12.78 -2.43 12.81
C LYS A 99 -12.79 -1.17 13.69
N PHE A 100 -12.74 0.00 13.07
CA PHE A 100 -12.62 1.29 13.74
C PHE A 100 -13.88 2.16 13.59
N ASN A 101 -14.67 1.92 12.55
CA ASN A 101 -15.94 2.57 12.30
C ASN A 101 -17.03 1.54 11.96
N PRO A 102 -17.74 1.00 12.97
CA PRO A 102 -18.80 0.01 12.74
C PRO A 102 -19.97 0.49 11.87
N LYS A 103 -20.15 1.82 11.74
CA LYS A 103 -21.22 2.44 10.95
C LYS A 103 -20.84 2.66 9.48
N ILE A 104 -19.61 2.36 9.06
CA ILE A 104 -19.15 2.54 7.67
C ILE A 104 -20.04 1.76 6.70
N LYS A 105 -20.44 2.42 5.62
CA LYS A 105 -21.25 1.80 4.57
C LYS A 105 -20.37 1.15 3.50
N LYS A 106 -20.86 0.06 2.91
CA LYS A 106 -20.20 -0.61 1.79
C LYS A 106 -20.30 0.21 0.52
N ASN A 107 -19.24 0.15 -0.28
CA ASN A 107 -19.22 0.61 -1.65
C ASN A 107 -18.47 -0.41 -2.51
N TYR A 108 -18.62 -0.31 -3.83
CA TYR A 108 -18.01 -1.25 -4.77
C TYR A 108 -17.14 -0.47 -5.76
N ALA A 109 -15.84 -0.75 -5.74
CA ALA A 109 -14.87 -0.10 -6.61
C ALA A 109 -15.18 -0.36 -8.09
N LYS A 110 -15.60 -1.58 -8.45
CA LYS A 110 -16.04 -1.92 -9.81
C LYS A 110 -17.09 -0.96 -10.37
N LYS A 111 -18.04 -0.53 -9.54
CA LYS A 111 -19.12 0.37 -9.97
C LYS A 111 -18.65 1.80 -10.20
N ILE A 112 -17.61 2.24 -9.49
CA ILE A 112 -17.13 3.62 -9.51
C ILE A 112 -15.93 3.77 -10.44
N LEU A 113 -14.97 2.84 -10.36
CA LEU A 113 -13.71 2.91 -11.10
C LEU A 113 -13.76 2.18 -12.46
N GLY A 114 -14.84 1.42 -12.71
CA GLY A 114 -15.03 0.64 -13.90
C GLY A 114 -14.47 -0.78 -13.84
N LEU A 115 -14.97 -1.67 -14.73
CA LEU A 115 -14.67 -3.09 -14.74
C LEU A 115 -13.19 -3.42 -15.01
N LYS A 116 -12.49 -2.54 -15.71
CA LYS A 116 -11.07 -2.71 -16.07
C LYS A 116 -10.10 -2.18 -15.02
N TYR A 117 -10.60 -1.52 -13.98
CA TYR A 117 -9.73 -0.99 -12.94
C TYR A 117 -9.20 -2.14 -12.07
N PRO A 118 -7.87 -2.21 -11.81
CA PRO A 118 -7.32 -3.28 -10.99
C PRO A 118 -7.75 -3.13 -9.53
N LEU A 119 -8.25 -4.23 -8.95
CA LEU A 119 -8.87 -4.23 -7.62
C LEU A 119 -8.00 -4.87 -6.53
N ASN A 120 -6.80 -5.34 -6.88
CA ASN A 120 -5.93 -6.01 -5.93
C ASN A 120 -4.45 -5.54 -6.03
N PRO A 121 -4.14 -4.32 -5.60
CA PRO A 121 -2.76 -3.83 -5.51
C PRO A 121 -2.05 -4.29 -4.24
N SER A 122 -2.55 -5.28 -3.53
CA SER A 122 -1.97 -5.71 -2.26
C SER A 122 -0.52 -6.15 -2.41
N MET A 123 0.27 -5.87 -1.37
CA MET A 123 1.70 -6.10 -1.31
C MET A 123 2.02 -7.29 -0.39
N ASN A 124 3.05 -8.04 -0.74
CA ASN A 124 3.68 -8.98 0.16
C ASN A 124 4.55 -8.23 1.18
N ILE A 125 4.27 -8.40 2.45
CA ILE A 125 4.97 -7.72 3.55
C ILE A 125 5.87 -8.66 4.35
N THR A 126 6.22 -9.81 3.80
CA THR A 126 7.08 -10.80 4.49
C THR A 126 8.44 -10.22 4.86
N LYS A 127 9.05 -9.43 3.98
CA LYS A 127 10.31 -8.74 4.25
C LYS A 127 10.19 -7.77 5.42
N LEU A 128 9.15 -6.95 5.43
CA LEU A 128 8.85 -6.03 6.52
C LEU A 128 8.69 -6.79 7.85
N LYS A 129 7.87 -7.84 7.87
CA LYS A 129 7.63 -8.65 9.08
C LYS A 129 8.91 -9.22 9.68
N LYS A 130 9.85 -9.68 8.86
CA LYS A 130 11.15 -10.17 9.31
C LYS A 130 11.96 -9.06 9.99
N ILE A 131 11.96 -7.85 9.42
CA ILE A 131 12.73 -6.71 9.94
C ILE A 131 12.17 -6.21 11.28
N ILE A 132 10.86 -6.14 11.42
CA ILE A 132 10.24 -5.58 12.65
C ILE A 132 10.21 -6.57 13.81
N LYS A 133 10.38 -7.89 13.54
CA LYS A 133 10.50 -8.92 14.58
C LYS A 133 11.93 -9.10 15.10
N SER A 134 12.91 -8.66 14.34
CA SER A 134 14.33 -8.65 14.75
C SER A 134 14.62 -7.41 15.60
#